data_5802e0d67db60aa7ff6457927a44d0ca
#
_entry.id   5802e0d67db60aa7ff6457927a44d0ca
#
_cell.length_a   1.000
_cell.length_b   1.000
_cell.length_c   1.000
_cell.angle_alpha   90.00
_cell.angle_beta   90.00
_cell.angle_gamma   90.00
#
_symmetry.space_group_name_H-M   'P 1'
#
loop_
_entity.id
_entity.type
_entity.pdbx_description
1 polymer ?
#
loop_
_entity_poly.entity_id
_entity_poly.type
_entity_poly.pdbx_seq_one_letter_code
_entity_poly.pdbx_strand_id
1 'polypeptide(L)'
;GITVLIQLIYLPIMIRILGQSEYGLYSVVSGVVSYLSLFSLGFSGAYLRFFSRFKYQDDKKKLASLNGMFIILFCVLAFIALVSGIILSFFPRQIFGSKLSDAELIKAKILMVILVFSMAIVLVSSIFEAIIRAYEQYIFQQAVYLMVVVVNPFLCLPLLLMGYRSVMLVLVGAVISIGRLVANVWFCVFKLKIPISFHNFEFKLLREISAFSFFLLLNMLIEQVNWNVDKLILSHTSGTKEVAVYGVASQINGLFVNFSMTISSVFSPKINRIVAEERENYQKKFTKLMVKIGRIQWLLLGLLTTGFIIFGKYFIVHIYAGGGYEKSYITSLCLVIPALIQLIQNVGVEMQRALNKHQFCSIIYFVMAIINVAISIPLANKFGAVGAAMGTMISLVISDGIIMN
;
A
#
# COMPACT_ATOMS: atom_id res chain seq x y z
N GLY A 1 5.27 -9.31 13.29
CA GLY A 1 5.49 -10.78 13.48
C GLY A 1 4.29 -11.60 13.03
N ILE A 2 3.19 -11.59 13.76
CA ILE A 2 1.99 -12.43 13.49
C ILE A 2 1.42 -12.21 12.08
N THR A 3 1.30 -10.97 11.64
CA THR A 3 0.80 -10.62 10.30
C THR A 3 1.61 -11.28 9.18
N VAL A 4 2.94 -11.24 9.29
CA VAL A 4 3.84 -11.84 8.29
C VAL A 4 3.71 -13.35 8.28
N LEU A 5 3.61 -13.99 9.45
CA LEU A 5 3.41 -15.44 9.54
C LEU A 5 2.10 -15.87 8.91
N ILE A 6 1.01 -15.16 9.20
CA ILE A 6 -0.30 -15.44 8.60
C ILE A 6 -0.23 -15.28 7.07
N GLN A 7 0.39 -14.22 6.58
CA GLN A 7 0.55 -14.01 5.13
C GLN A 7 1.41 -15.10 4.48
N LEU A 8 2.50 -15.54 5.13
CA LEU A 8 3.36 -16.60 4.61
C LEU A 8 2.66 -17.97 4.51
N ILE A 9 1.63 -18.22 5.32
CA ILE A 9 0.85 -19.47 5.28
C ILE A 9 -0.36 -19.32 4.37
N TYR A 10 -1.10 -18.23 4.50
CA TYR A 10 -2.36 -18.03 3.78
C TYR A 10 -2.18 -17.81 2.28
N LEU A 11 -1.25 -16.92 1.90
CA LEU A 11 -1.05 -16.57 0.48
C LEU A 11 -0.68 -17.76 -0.40
N PRO A 12 0.27 -18.65 -0.01
CA PRO A 12 0.58 -19.85 -0.76
C PRO A 12 -0.65 -20.74 -1.01
N ILE A 13 -1.45 -20.96 0.01
CA ILE A 13 -2.67 -21.80 -0.10
C ILE A 13 -3.65 -21.14 -1.07
N MET A 14 -3.89 -19.82 -0.91
CA MET A 14 -4.78 -19.06 -1.78
C MET A 14 -4.31 -19.10 -3.24
N ILE A 15 -3.03 -18.88 -3.53
CA ILE A 15 -2.47 -18.84 -4.88
C ILE A 15 -2.63 -20.21 -5.55
N ARG A 16 -2.34 -21.30 -4.81
CA ARG A 16 -2.44 -22.67 -5.35
C ARG A 16 -3.88 -23.08 -5.67
N ILE A 17 -4.83 -22.71 -4.81
CA ILE A 17 -6.26 -23.05 -5.02
C ILE A 17 -6.85 -22.24 -6.17
N LEU A 18 -6.52 -20.94 -6.26
CA LEU A 18 -7.00 -20.08 -7.35
C LEU A 18 -6.41 -20.46 -8.70
N GLY A 19 -5.13 -20.83 -8.73
CA GLY A 19 -4.38 -21.01 -9.98
C GLY A 19 -3.97 -19.67 -10.62
N GLN A 20 -3.13 -19.74 -11.67
CA GLN A 20 -2.49 -18.56 -12.25
C GLN A 20 -3.47 -17.54 -12.84
N SER A 21 -4.40 -17.97 -13.70
CA SER A 21 -5.32 -17.02 -14.36
C SER A 21 -6.20 -16.29 -13.37
N GLU A 22 -6.78 -16.99 -12.42
CA GLU A 22 -7.68 -16.41 -11.42
C GLU A 22 -6.95 -15.49 -10.45
N TYR A 23 -5.77 -15.90 -9.96
CA TYR A 23 -4.93 -15.06 -9.10
C TYR A 23 -4.41 -13.81 -9.84
N GLY A 24 -4.03 -13.95 -11.11
CA GLY A 24 -3.61 -12.83 -11.95
C GLY A 24 -4.75 -11.83 -12.15
N LEU A 25 -5.96 -12.32 -12.45
CA LEU A 25 -7.14 -11.47 -12.59
C LEU A 25 -7.44 -10.72 -11.29
N TYR A 26 -7.47 -11.42 -10.16
CA TYR A 26 -7.64 -10.81 -8.83
C TYR A 26 -6.57 -9.75 -8.55
N SER A 27 -5.30 -10.04 -8.89
CA SER A 27 -4.16 -9.15 -8.63
C SER A 27 -4.22 -7.86 -9.45
N VAL A 28 -4.60 -7.94 -10.75
CA VAL A 28 -4.71 -6.74 -11.59
C VAL A 28 -5.92 -5.90 -11.20
N VAL A 29 -7.08 -6.51 -10.94
CA VAL A 29 -8.29 -5.78 -10.54
C VAL A 29 -8.07 -5.09 -9.19
N SER A 30 -7.46 -5.77 -8.22
CA SER A 30 -7.10 -5.17 -6.92
C SER A 30 -6.10 -4.02 -7.09
N GLY A 31 -5.14 -4.16 -8.02
CA GLY A 31 -4.20 -3.09 -8.36
C GLY A 31 -4.91 -1.84 -8.89
N VAL A 32 -5.87 -2.01 -9.82
CA VAL A 32 -6.66 -0.88 -10.35
C VAL A 32 -7.50 -0.22 -9.26
N VAL A 33 -8.20 -1.02 -8.46
CA VAL A 33 -9.04 -0.46 -7.39
C VAL A 33 -8.21 0.26 -6.32
N SER A 34 -6.95 -0.15 -6.10
CA SER A 34 -6.07 0.52 -5.15
C SER A 34 -5.77 1.98 -5.52
N TYR A 35 -5.86 2.37 -6.80
CA TYR A 35 -5.76 3.77 -7.20
C TYR A 35 -6.90 4.63 -6.64
N LEU A 36 -8.07 4.04 -6.32
CA LEU A 36 -9.16 4.78 -5.67
C LEU A 36 -8.81 5.23 -4.24
N SER A 37 -7.77 4.63 -3.61
CA SER A 37 -7.26 5.12 -2.33
C SER A 37 -6.71 6.55 -2.40
N LEU A 38 -6.33 7.02 -3.61
CA LEU A 38 -5.92 8.40 -3.85
C LEU A 38 -7.01 9.42 -3.51
N PHE A 39 -8.29 9.02 -3.54
CA PHE A 39 -9.38 9.87 -3.10
C PHE A 39 -9.32 10.22 -1.60
N SER A 40 -8.55 9.48 -0.80
CA SER A 40 -8.28 9.89 0.59
C SER A 40 -7.50 11.21 0.68
N LEU A 41 -6.80 11.60 -0.41
CA LEU A 41 -6.04 12.84 -0.58
C LEU A 41 -5.08 13.14 0.60
N GLY A 42 -4.69 12.13 1.38
CA GLY A 42 -3.88 12.32 2.59
C GLY A 42 -4.56 13.08 3.72
N PHE A 43 -5.87 13.33 3.63
CA PHE A 43 -6.62 14.09 4.62
C PHE A 43 -6.57 13.49 6.03
N SER A 44 -6.32 12.19 6.19
CA SER A 44 -6.14 11.58 7.51
C SER A 44 -4.95 12.16 8.28
N GLY A 45 -3.85 12.48 7.56
CA GLY A 45 -2.68 13.15 8.16
C GLY A 45 -2.97 14.62 8.52
N ALA A 46 -3.70 15.31 7.63
CA ALA A 46 -4.14 16.68 7.90
C ALA A 46 -5.06 16.74 9.13
N TYR A 47 -6.02 15.80 9.25
CA TYR A 47 -6.89 15.70 10.42
C TYR A 47 -6.10 15.67 11.73
N LEU A 48 -5.08 14.83 11.86
CA LEU A 48 -4.25 14.72 13.06
C LEU A 48 -3.60 16.05 13.44
N ARG A 49 -3.09 16.80 12.46
CA ARG A 49 -2.47 18.12 12.68
C ARG A 49 -3.46 19.15 13.26
N PHE A 50 -4.66 19.26 12.67
CA PHE A 50 -5.67 20.22 13.12
C PHE A 50 -6.33 19.78 14.42
N PHE A 51 -6.55 18.49 14.63
CA PHE A 51 -7.02 17.92 15.89
C PHE A 51 -6.10 18.32 17.05
N SER A 52 -4.79 18.10 16.91
CA SER A 52 -3.81 18.46 17.95
C SER A 52 -3.83 19.95 18.27
N ARG A 53 -3.97 20.80 17.23
CA ARG A 53 -4.08 22.25 17.41
C ARG A 53 -5.31 22.65 18.24
N PHE A 54 -6.50 22.13 17.91
CA PHE A 54 -7.74 22.49 18.62
C PHE A 54 -7.84 21.82 19.99
N LYS A 55 -7.31 20.62 20.16
CA LYS A 55 -7.22 19.96 21.45
C LYS A 55 -6.34 20.75 22.43
N TYR A 56 -5.21 21.27 21.96
CA TYR A 56 -4.32 22.10 22.77
C TYR A 56 -4.96 23.44 23.19
N GLN A 57 -5.84 24.00 22.35
CA GLN A 57 -6.59 25.21 22.64
C GLN A 57 -7.85 25.00 23.51
N ASP A 58 -8.15 23.75 23.87
CA ASP A 58 -9.38 23.29 24.59
C ASP A 58 -10.70 23.80 23.94
N ASP A 59 -10.68 24.00 22.61
CA ASP A 59 -11.84 24.48 21.85
C ASP A 59 -12.72 23.30 21.41
N LYS A 60 -13.58 22.86 22.32
CA LYS A 60 -14.51 21.74 22.09
C LYS A 60 -15.47 21.98 20.92
N LYS A 61 -15.87 23.25 20.66
CA LYS A 61 -16.78 23.57 19.56
C LYS A 61 -16.09 23.42 18.22
N LYS A 62 -14.86 23.92 18.07
CA LYS A 62 -14.07 23.72 16.83
C LYS A 62 -13.70 22.26 16.63
N LEU A 63 -13.41 21.53 17.69
CA LEU A 63 -13.14 20.09 17.61
C LEU A 63 -14.37 19.31 17.11
N ALA A 64 -15.57 19.65 17.60
CA ALA A 64 -16.81 19.02 17.14
C ALA A 64 -17.10 19.34 15.66
N SER A 65 -16.90 20.59 15.24
CA SER A 65 -17.04 21.02 13.85
C SER A 65 -16.00 20.33 12.95
N LEU A 66 -14.73 20.21 13.39
CA LEU A 66 -13.68 19.47 12.67
C LEU A 66 -14.08 18.01 12.43
N ASN A 67 -14.55 17.31 13.47
CA ASN A 67 -14.99 15.93 13.36
C ASN A 67 -16.13 15.78 12.36
N GLY A 68 -17.18 16.59 12.45
CA GLY A 68 -18.32 16.58 11.53
C GLY A 68 -17.91 16.88 10.10
N MET A 69 -17.07 17.90 9.88
CA MET A 69 -16.59 18.29 8.57
C MET A 69 -15.79 17.17 7.90
N PHE A 70 -14.87 16.51 8.62
CA PHE A 70 -14.07 15.43 8.06
C PHE A 70 -14.90 14.16 7.81
N ILE A 71 -15.88 13.84 8.65
CA ILE A 71 -16.79 12.70 8.39
C ILE A 71 -17.54 12.94 7.08
N ILE A 72 -18.14 14.12 6.88
CA ILE A 72 -18.84 14.45 5.62
C ILE A 72 -17.86 14.41 4.44
N LEU A 73 -16.68 15.01 4.57
CA LEU A 73 -15.67 15.01 3.53
C LEU A 73 -15.32 13.59 3.08
N PHE A 74 -15.04 12.68 4.01
CA PHE A 74 -14.72 11.30 3.67
C PHE A 74 -15.91 10.51 3.11
N CYS A 75 -17.14 10.78 3.53
CA CYS A 75 -18.33 10.23 2.92
C CYS A 75 -18.50 10.70 1.46
N VAL A 76 -18.27 11.97 1.19
CA VAL A 76 -18.33 12.54 -0.17
C VAL A 76 -17.22 11.93 -1.05
N LEU A 77 -15.99 11.85 -0.55
CA LEU A 77 -14.87 11.24 -1.28
C LEU A 77 -15.10 9.74 -1.55
N ALA A 78 -15.65 9.02 -0.57
CA ALA A 78 -16.03 7.62 -0.74
C ALA A 78 -17.13 7.46 -1.79
N PHE A 79 -18.11 8.36 -1.82
CA PHE A 79 -19.16 8.37 -2.84
C PHE A 79 -18.59 8.65 -4.24
N ILE A 80 -17.70 9.63 -4.37
CA ILE A 80 -17.01 9.93 -5.63
C ILE A 80 -16.18 8.72 -6.08
N ALA A 81 -15.42 8.08 -5.17
CA ALA A 81 -14.64 6.89 -5.47
C ALA A 81 -15.54 5.72 -5.92
N LEU A 82 -16.68 5.53 -5.25
CA LEU A 82 -17.67 4.52 -5.60
C LEU A 82 -18.23 4.74 -7.01
N VAL A 83 -18.70 5.95 -7.30
CA VAL A 83 -19.26 6.31 -8.61
C VAL A 83 -18.21 6.15 -9.70
N SER A 84 -17.00 6.70 -9.49
CA SER A 84 -15.90 6.60 -10.44
C SER A 84 -15.52 5.13 -10.71
N GLY A 85 -15.41 4.33 -9.66
CA GLY A 85 -15.08 2.91 -9.79
C GLY A 85 -16.17 2.09 -10.47
N ILE A 86 -17.45 2.39 -10.22
CA ILE A 86 -18.57 1.77 -10.92
C ILE A 86 -18.54 2.15 -12.41
N ILE A 87 -18.33 3.43 -12.75
CA ILE A 87 -18.20 3.88 -14.15
C ILE A 87 -17.05 3.12 -14.83
N LEU A 88 -15.88 3.04 -14.19
CA LEU A 88 -14.74 2.30 -14.72
C LEU A 88 -15.07 0.82 -14.95
N SER A 89 -15.91 0.20 -14.11
CA SER A 89 -16.29 -1.21 -14.25
C SER A 89 -17.09 -1.52 -15.52
N PHE A 90 -17.65 -0.52 -16.21
CA PHE A 90 -18.31 -0.68 -17.51
C PHE A 90 -17.33 -0.75 -18.69
N PHE A 91 -16.06 -0.41 -18.47
CA PHE A 91 -15.03 -0.38 -19.49
C PHE A 91 -13.89 -1.37 -19.24
N PRO A 92 -14.17 -2.67 -18.92
CA PRO A 92 -13.12 -3.62 -18.50
C PRO A 92 -12.11 -3.89 -19.62
N ARG A 93 -12.53 -3.90 -20.89
CA ARG A 93 -11.65 -4.13 -22.03
C ARG A 93 -10.64 -3.00 -22.25
N GLN A 94 -11.03 -1.76 -21.99
CA GLN A 94 -10.16 -0.59 -22.09
C GLN A 94 -9.16 -0.56 -20.93
N ILE A 95 -9.58 -0.98 -19.72
CA ILE A 95 -8.76 -0.95 -18.51
C ILE A 95 -7.77 -2.11 -18.46
N PHE A 96 -8.22 -3.32 -18.79
CA PHE A 96 -7.41 -4.54 -18.62
C PHE A 96 -6.81 -5.07 -19.93
N GLY A 97 -7.16 -4.45 -21.07
CA GLY A 97 -6.64 -4.80 -22.40
C GLY A 97 -7.41 -5.92 -23.08
N SER A 98 -7.00 -6.21 -24.32
CA SER A 98 -7.63 -7.22 -25.19
C SER A 98 -7.07 -8.63 -25.02
N LYS A 99 -6.08 -8.83 -24.16
CA LYS A 99 -5.45 -10.14 -23.89
C LYS A 99 -6.26 -11.02 -22.94
N LEU A 100 -7.24 -10.45 -22.26
CA LEU A 100 -8.16 -11.17 -21.39
C LEU A 100 -9.31 -11.76 -22.21
N SER A 101 -9.71 -12.98 -21.89
CA SER A 101 -10.90 -13.62 -22.47
C SER A 101 -12.18 -12.90 -22.01
N ASP A 102 -13.27 -13.04 -22.78
CA ASP A 102 -14.56 -12.43 -22.44
C ASP A 102 -15.08 -12.92 -21.07
N ALA A 103 -14.83 -14.18 -20.72
CA ALA A 103 -15.16 -14.73 -19.40
C ALA A 103 -14.34 -14.06 -18.27
N GLU A 104 -13.07 -13.78 -18.49
CA GLU A 104 -12.21 -13.06 -17.55
C GLU A 104 -12.65 -11.59 -17.41
N LEU A 105 -13.06 -10.93 -18.51
CA LEU A 105 -13.57 -9.56 -18.49
C LEU A 105 -14.88 -9.42 -17.71
N ILE A 106 -15.82 -10.38 -17.86
CA ILE A 106 -17.07 -10.42 -17.07
C ILE A 106 -16.73 -10.60 -15.58
N LYS A 107 -15.82 -11.53 -15.26
CA LYS A 107 -15.37 -11.75 -13.88
C LYS A 107 -14.65 -10.53 -13.31
N ALA A 108 -13.78 -9.88 -14.10
CA ALA A 108 -13.10 -8.65 -13.71
C ALA A 108 -14.09 -7.54 -13.33
N LYS A 109 -15.18 -7.38 -14.11
CA LYS A 109 -16.26 -6.44 -13.79
C LYS A 109 -16.89 -6.73 -12.43
N ILE A 110 -17.23 -7.99 -12.15
CA ILE A 110 -17.83 -8.39 -10.87
C ILE A 110 -16.87 -8.11 -9.71
N LEU A 111 -15.61 -8.55 -9.84
CA LEU A 111 -14.57 -8.30 -8.84
C LEU A 111 -14.38 -6.81 -8.59
N MET A 112 -14.36 -6.00 -9.67
CA MET A 112 -14.16 -4.56 -9.60
C MET A 112 -15.29 -3.88 -8.82
N VAL A 113 -16.56 -4.21 -9.09
CA VAL A 113 -17.71 -3.62 -8.38
C VAL A 113 -17.61 -3.91 -6.88
N ILE A 114 -17.32 -5.16 -6.49
CA ILE A 114 -17.25 -5.55 -5.07
C ILE A 114 -16.05 -4.87 -4.40
N LEU A 115 -14.89 -4.84 -5.05
CA LEU A 115 -13.69 -4.19 -4.52
C LEU A 115 -13.85 -2.68 -4.39
N VAL A 116 -14.51 -2.03 -5.36
CA VAL A 116 -14.82 -0.59 -5.31
C VAL A 116 -15.73 -0.27 -4.13
N PHE A 117 -16.78 -1.09 -3.91
CA PHE A 117 -17.64 -0.96 -2.75
C PHE A 117 -16.88 -1.14 -1.43
N SER A 118 -16.05 -2.18 -1.35
CA SER A 118 -15.18 -2.41 -0.19
C SER A 118 -14.24 -1.23 0.06
N MET A 119 -13.65 -0.67 -1.01
CA MET A 119 -12.74 0.48 -0.92
C MET A 119 -13.46 1.75 -0.44
N ALA A 120 -14.68 2.00 -0.90
CA ALA A 120 -15.50 3.11 -0.41
C ALA A 120 -15.76 3.00 1.11
N ILE A 121 -16.05 1.79 1.60
CA ILE A 121 -16.20 1.53 3.05
C ILE A 121 -14.90 1.80 3.80
N VAL A 122 -13.77 1.34 3.27
CA VAL A 122 -12.44 1.58 3.86
C VAL A 122 -12.12 3.08 3.91
N LEU A 123 -12.49 3.86 2.89
CA LEU A 123 -12.32 5.33 2.91
C LEU A 123 -13.11 5.97 4.05
N VAL A 124 -14.38 5.60 4.22
CA VAL A 124 -15.18 6.10 5.36
C VAL A 124 -14.58 5.64 6.69
N SER A 125 -14.11 4.38 6.79
CA SER A 125 -13.50 3.87 8.02
C SER A 125 -12.22 4.61 8.40
N SER A 126 -11.47 5.13 7.40
CA SER A 126 -10.17 5.75 7.62
C SER A 126 -10.23 7.05 8.45
N ILE A 127 -11.34 7.80 8.41
CA ILE A 127 -11.50 8.97 9.29
C ILE A 127 -11.69 8.56 10.74
N PHE A 128 -12.49 7.51 11.02
CA PHE A 128 -12.66 7.02 12.39
C PHE A 128 -11.35 6.46 12.94
N GLU A 129 -10.53 5.82 12.11
CA GLU A 129 -9.19 5.40 12.49
C GLU A 129 -8.26 6.58 12.78
N ALA A 130 -8.35 7.66 12.01
CA ALA A 130 -7.60 8.89 12.29
C ALA A 130 -8.06 9.53 13.62
N ILE A 131 -9.36 9.52 13.92
CA ILE A 131 -9.90 9.96 15.19
C ILE A 131 -9.36 9.11 16.34
N ILE A 132 -9.44 7.78 16.22
CA ILE A 132 -8.94 6.83 17.24
C ILE A 132 -7.45 7.08 17.53
N ARG A 133 -6.65 7.30 16.49
CA ARG A 133 -5.22 7.66 16.63
C ARG A 133 -5.01 9.01 17.30
N ALA A 134 -5.85 10.00 16.97
CA ALA A 134 -5.78 11.34 17.56
C ALA A 134 -6.08 11.33 19.07
N TYR A 135 -6.92 10.38 19.51
CA TYR A 135 -7.18 10.11 20.93
C TYR A 135 -6.19 9.12 21.55
N GLU A 136 -5.10 8.77 20.83
CA GLU A 136 -4.01 7.87 21.29
C GLU A 136 -4.46 6.47 21.66
N GLN A 137 -5.59 5.99 21.11
CA GLN A 137 -6.15 4.66 21.39
C GLN A 137 -5.53 3.58 20.47
N TYR A 138 -4.21 3.50 20.49
CA TYR A 138 -3.43 2.60 19.62
C TYR A 138 -3.72 1.12 19.88
N ILE A 139 -4.01 0.74 21.15
CA ILE A 139 -4.31 -0.66 21.53
C ILE A 139 -5.56 -1.14 20.80
N PHE A 140 -6.64 -0.36 20.82
CA PHE A 140 -7.87 -0.72 20.12
C PHE A 140 -7.65 -0.80 18.61
N GLN A 141 -6.99 0.19 18.02
CA GLN A 141 -6.69 0.19 16.60
C GLN A 141 -5.89 -1.04 16.19
N GLN A 142 -4.88 -1.41 16.98
CA GLN A 142 -4.04 -2.56 16.68
C GLN A 142 -4.80 -3.89 16.89
N ALA A 143 -5.69 -3.95 17.86
CA ALA A 143 -6.56 -5.11 18.08
C ALA A 143 -7.52 -5.33 16.89
N VAL A 144 -8.18 -4.27 16.39
CA VAL A 144 -9.04 -4.35 15.21
C VAL A 144 -8.23 -4.78 13.98
N TYR A 145 -7.04 -4.21 13.77
CA TYR A 145 -6.16 -4.60 12.69
C TYR A 145 -5.76 -6.09 12.75
N LEU A 146 -5.32 -6.56 13.90
CA LEU A 146 -4.96 -7.97 14.10
C LEU A 146 -6.16 -8.89 13.91
N MET A 147 -7.34 -8.49 14.40
CA MET A 147 -8.57 -9.26 14.22
C MET A 147 -8.89 -9.42 12.73
N VAL A 148 -8.81 -8.36 11.92
CA VAL A 148 -9.00 -8.41 10.47
C VAL A 148 -8.00 -9.37 9.81
N VAL A 149 -6.71 -9.26 10.16
CA VAL A 149 -5.64 -10.10 9.60
C VAL A 149 -5.84 -11.58 9.93
N VAL A 150 -6.33 -11.89 11.12
CA VAL A 150 -6.59 -13.27 11.55
C VAL A 150 -7.89 -13.81 10.96
N VAL A 151 -8.98 -13.04 11.04
CA VAL A 151 -10.32 -13.49 10.60
C VAL A 151 -10.38 -13.71 9.10
N ASN A 152 -9.68 -12.89 8.30
CA ASN A 152 -9.71 -13.01 6.85
C ASN A 152 -9.31 -14.40 6.33
N PRO A 153 -8.14 -14.97 6.66
CA PRO A 153 -7.78 -16.34 6.28
C PRO A 153 -8.77 -17.39 6.78
N PHE A 154 -9.24 -17.26 8.02
CA PHE A 154 -10.17 -18.22 8.61
C PHE A 154 -11.51 -18.27 7.90
N LEU A 155 -11.99 -17.17 7.36
CA LEU A 155 -13.21 -17.12 6.56
C LEU A 155 -12.96 -17.50 5.10
N CYS A 156 -11.82 -17.07 4.52
CA CYS A 156 -11.53 -17.31 3.11
C CYS A 156 -11.11 -18.75 2.83
N LEU A 157 -10.31 -19.40 3.69
CA LEU A 157 -9.79 -20.75 3.42
C LEU A 157 -10.89 -21.81 3.28
N PRO A 158 -11.89 -21.91 4.17
CA PRO A 158 -12.97 -22.87 4.00
C PRO A 158 -13.75 -22.67 2.69
N LEU A 159 -14.03 -21.41 2.32
CA LEU A 159 -14.74 -21.08 1.10
C LEU A 159 -13.92 -21.43 -0.15
N LEU A 160 -12.60 -21.20 -0.12
CA LEU A 160 -11.71 -21.62 -1.18
C LEU A 160 -11.68 -23.15 -1.34
N LEU A 161 -11.64 -23.90 -0.23
CA LEU A 161 -11.64 -25.36 -0.24
C LEU A 161 -13.00 -25.93 -0.74
N MET A 162 -14.10 -25.21 -0.55
CA MET A 162 -15.42 -25.53 -1.10
C MET A 162 -15.54 -25.24 -2.60
N GLY A 163 -14.47 -24.75 -3.25
CA GLY A 163 -14.45 -24.45 -4.69
C GLY A 163 -14.91 -23.05 -5.07
N TYR A 164 -15.25 -22.19 -4.11
CA TYR A 164 -15.46 -20.77 -4.38
C TYR A 164 -14.13 -20.09 -4.73
N ARG A 165 -14.15 -19.28 -5.81
CA ARG A 165 -12.95 -18.65 -6.35
C ARG A 165 -12.78 -17.20 -5.89
N SER A 166 -12.07 -16.37 -6.68
CA SER A 166 -11.71 -14.99 -6.36
C SER A 166 -12.91 -14.09 -5.96
N VAL A 167 -14.09 -14.30 -6.54
CA VAL A 167 -15.30 -13.52 -6.20
C VAL A 167 -15.65 -13.64 -4.72
N MET A 168 -15.55 -14.86 -4.15
CA MET A 168 -15.87 -15.06 -2.73
C MET A 168 -14.82 -14.43 -1.81
N LEU A 169 -13.54 -14.46 -2.21
CA LEU A 169 -12.47 -13.75 -1.48
C LEU A 169 -12.78 -12.26 -1.32
N VAL A 170 -13.24 -11.64 -2.41
CA VAL A 170 -13.53 -10.19 -2.43
C VAL A 170 -14.78 -9.89 -1.61
N LEU A 171 -15.80 -10.77 -1.67
CA LEU A 171 -17.00 -10.64 -0.84
C LEU A 171 -16.69 -10.74 0.65
N VAL A 172 -15.89 -11.72 1.06
CA VAL A 172 -15.44 -11.84 2.46
C VAL A 172 -14.66 -10.59 2.87
N GLY A 173 -13.76 -10.09 2.01
CA GLY A 173 -13.05 -8.84 2.24
C GLY A 173 -13.99 -7.64 2.43
N ALA A 174 -15.07 -7.55 1.64
CA ALA A 174 -16.07 -6.50 1.76
C ALA A 174 -16.84 -6.61 3.09
N VAL A 175 -17.24 -7.80 3.50
CA VAL A 175 -17.92 -8.05 4.80
C VAL A 175 -16.99 -7.66 5.96
N ILE A 176 -15.73 -8.04 5.90
CA ILE A 176 -14.74 -7.66 6.92
C ILE A 176 -14.55 -6.15 6.98
N SER A 177 -14.54 -5.46 5.82
CA SER A 177 -14.44 -3.99 5.75
C SER A 177 -15.65 -3.32 6.42
N ILE A 178 -16.85 -3.85 6.25
CA ILE A 178 -18.06 -3.40 6.96
C ILE A 178 -17.89 -3.60 8.48
N GLY A 179 -17.47 -4.79 8.89
CA GLY A 179 -17.24 -5.09 10.32
C GLY A 179 -16.22 -4.15 10.96
N ARG A 180 -15.12 -3.84 10.22
CA ARG A 180 -14.10 -2.85 10.65
C ARG A 180 -14.69 -1.45 10.80
N LEU A 181 -15.49 -1.00 9.82
CA LEU A 181 -16.17 0.30 9.91
C LEU A 181 -17.10 0.36 11.13
N VAL A 182 -17.95 -0.66 11.30
CA VAL A 182 -18.87 -0.73 12.45
C VAL A 182 -18.12 -0.70 13.78
N ALA A 183 -17.04 -1.46 13.92
CA ALA A 183 -16.21 -1.46 15.14
C ALA A 183 -15.61 -0.08 15.43
N ASN A 184 -15.06 0.59 14.40
CA ASN A 184 -14.45 1.90 14.53
C ASN A 184 -15.48 2.98 14.87
N VAL A 185 -16.65 2.98 14.20
CA VAL A 185 -17.76 3.91 14.51
C VAL A 185 -18.29 3.68 15.92
N TRP A 186 -18.54 2.42 16.28
CA TRP A 186 -19.01 2.06 17.63
C TRP A 186 -18.05 2.58 18.71
N PHE A 187 -16.76 2.36 18.52
CA PHE A 187 -15.75 2.81 19.48
C PHE A 187 -15.71 4.34 19.60
N CYS A 188 -15.74 5.05 18.48
CA CYS A 188 -15.75 6.51 18.46
C CYS A 188 -16.99 7.11 19.15
N VAL A 189 -18.17 6.55 18.87
CA VAL A 189 -19.43 7.10 19.36
C VAL A 189 -19.68 6.71 20.83
N PHE A 190 -19.56 5.42 21.16
CA PHE A 190 -19.97 4.92 22.48
C PHE A 190 -18.83 4.94 23.53
N LYS A 191 -17.60 4.67 23.12
CA LYS A 191 -16.48 4.61 24.06
C LYS A 191 -15.77 5.95 24.19
N LEU A 192 -15.41 6.58 23.08
CA LEU A 192 -14.72 7.88 23.10
C LEU A 192 -15.70 9.06 23.25
N LYS A 193 -16.99 8.85 22.94
CA LYS A 193 -18.02 9.91 22.99
C LYS A 193 -17.56 11.19 22.30
N ILE A 194 -17.02 11.04 21.08
CA ILE A 194 -16.46 12.16 20.34
C ILE A 194 -17.52 13.25 20.11
N PRO A 195 -17.18 14.52 20.32
CA PRO A 195 -18.08 15.61 19.98
C PRO A 195 -18.18 15.71 18.46
N ILE A 196 -19.39 15.71 17.91
CA ILE A 196 -19.67 15.84 16.48
C ILE A 196 -20.65 16.97 16.29
N SER A 197 -20.35 17.91 15.39
CA SER A 197 -21.26 18.97 14.95
C SER A 197 -21.22 19.09 13.43
N PHE A 198 -22.39 19.10 12.82
CA PHE A 198 -22.55 19.28 11.36
C PHE A 198 -22.91 20.72 10.99
N HIS A 199 -22.67 21.66 11.90
CA HIS A 199 -22.95 23.09 11.70
C HIS A 199 -21.65 23.89 11.78
N ASN A 200 -21.65 25.08 11.15
CA ASN A 200 -20.55 26.06 11.21
C ASN A 200 -19.21 25.52 10.66
N PHE A 201 -19.23 24.98 9.44
CA PHE A 201 -18.01 24.56 8.78
C PHE A 201 -17.14 25.75 8.38
N GLU A 202 -15.89 25.74 8.80
CA GLU A 202 -14.91 26.74 8.41
C GLU A 202 -14.32 26.39 7.03
N PHE A 203 -14.91 26.88 5.94
CA PHE A 203 -14.40 26.69 4.57
C PHE A 203 -12.96 27.18 4.38
N LYS A 204 -12.53 28.18 5.17
CA LYS A 204 -11.13 28.62 5.18
C LYS A 204 -10.18 27.53 5.65
N LEU A 205 -10.61 26.75 6.66
CA LEU A 205 -9.86 25.60 7.15
C LEU A 205 -9.76 24.50 6.07
N LEU A 206 -10.84 24.24 5.34
CA LEU A 206 -10.85 23.25 4.26
C LEU A 206 -9.84 23.62 3.15
N ARG A 207 -9.72 24.89 2.80
CA ARG A 207 -8.74 25.39 1.83
C ARG A 207 -7.30 25.17 2.30
N GLU A 208 -7.01 25.45 3.58
CA GLU A 208 -5.69 25.21 4.18
C GLU A 208 -5.34 23.71 4.18
N ILE A 209 -6.30 22.86 4.53
CA ILE A 209 -6.18 21.41 4.51
C ILE A 209 -5.90 20.90 3.10
N SER A 210 -6.67 21.36 2.11
CA SER A 210 -6.54 20.91 0.72
C SER A 210 -5.18 21.26 0.13
N ALA A 211 -4.65 22.45 0.42
CA ALA A 211 -3.31 22.84 -0.04
C ALA A 211 -2.20 21.92 0.55
N PHE A 212 -2.30 21.59 1.82
CA PHE A 212 -1.37 20.65 2.46
C PHE A 212 -1.50 19.22 1.89
N SER A 213 -2.74 18.78 1.70
CA SER A 213 -3.06 17.42 1.23
C SER A 213 -2.64 17.19 -0.22
N PHE A 214 -2.56 18.24 -1.05
CA PHE A 214 -2.12 18.11 -2.45
C PHE A 214 -0.72 17.50 -2.59
N PHE A 215 0.23 17.92 -1.74
CA PHE A 215 1.57 17.34 -1.75
C PHE A 215 1.59 15.88 -1.28
N LEU A 216 0.73 15.53 -0.33
CA LEU A 216 0.57 14.14 0.13
C LEU A 216 -0.04 13.28 -0.98
N LEU A 217 -1.03 13.80 -1.72
CA LEU A 217 -1.62 13.13 -2.88
C LEU A 217 -0.57 12.79 -3.94
N LEU A 218 0.33 13.72 -4.27
CA LEU A 218 1.40 13.47 -5.24
C LEU A 218 2.30 12.30 -4.80
N ASN A 219 2.68 12.25 -3.53
CA ASN A 219 3.47 11.12 -3.02
C ASN A 219 2.70 9.80 -3.08
N MET A 220 1.42 9.79 -2.72
CA MET A 220 0.57 8.61 -2.81
C MET A 220 0.41 8.14 -4.27
N LEU A 221 0.30 9.07 -5.22
CA LEU A 221 0.22 8.76 -6.64
C LEU A 221 1.50 8.07 -7.13
N ILE A 222 2.67 8.59 -6.76
CA ILE A 222 3.96 7.99 -7.08
C ILE A 222 4.05 6.56 -6.53
N GLU A 223 3.65 6.36 -5.27
CA GLU A 223 3.61 5.03 -4.67
C GLU A 223 2.68 4.07 -5.41
N GLN A 224 1.46 4.50 -5.75
CA GLN A 224 0.51 3.66 -6.49
C GLN A 224 1.03 3.27 -7.88
N VAL A 225 1.67 4.20 -8.60
CA VAL A 225 2.30 3.90 -9.89
C VAL A 225 3.41 2.88 -9.70
N ASN A 226 4.31 3.08 -8.76
CA ASN A 226 5.44 2.16 -8.53
C ASN A 226 5.00 0.73 -8.14
N TRP A 227 3.90 0.57 -7.40
CA TRP A 227 3.45 -0.75 -6.94
C TRP A 227 2.50 -1.48 -7.87
N ASN A 228 1.75 -0.77 -8.71
CA ASN A 228 0.62 -1.37 -9.43
C ASN A 228 0.66 -1.20 -10.94
N VAL A 229 1.44 -0.26 -11.49
CA VAL A 229 1.45 0.02 -12.92
C VAL A 229 1.91 -1.17 -13.77
N ASP A 230 2.90 -1.92 -13.29
CA ASP A 230 3.43 -3.08 -14.02
C ASP A 230 2.39 -4.18 -14.21
N LYS A 231 1.47 -4.36 -13.25
CA LYS A 231 0.36 -5.31 -13.37
C LYS A 231 -0.60 -4.90 -14.49
N LEU A 232 -0.85 -3.59 -14.64
CA LEU A 232 -1.65 -3.04 -15.74
C LEU A 232 -0.96 -3.21 -17.09
N ILE A 233 0.33 -2.89 -17.16
CA ILE A 233 1.14 -3.10 -18.38
C ILE A 233 1.07 -4.56 -18.80
N LEU A 234 1.27 -5.49 -17.87
CA LEU A 234 1.24 -6.92 -18.14
C LEU A 234 -0.13 -7.44 -18.55
N SER A 235 -1.22 -6.89 -17.99
CA SER A 235 -2.57 -7.29 -18.41
C SER A 235 -2.84 -6.96 -19.87
N HIS A 236 -2.30 -5.82 -20.37
CA HIS A 236 -2.43 -5.40 -21.77
C HIS A 236 -1.49 -6.15 -22.71
N THR A 237 -0.27 -6.44 -22.28
CA THR A 237 0.79 -7.00 -23.11
C THR A 237 0.79 -8.52 -23.14
N SER A 238 0.58 -9.16 -21.99
CA SER A 238 0.91 -10.57 -21.78
C SER A 238 -0.21 -11.41 -21.14
N GLY A 239 -1.26 -10.75 -20.60
CA GLY A 239 -2.45 -11.38 -20.01
C GLY A 239 -2.27 -11.82 -18.55
N THR A 240 -3.31 -12.43 -17.99
CA THR A 240 -3.47 -12.71 -16.55
C THR A 240 -2.40 -13.64 -15.97
N LYS A 241 -1.88 -14.61 -16.74
CA LYS A 241 -0.83 -15.51 -16.24
C LYS A 241 0.47 -14.79 -15.91
N GLU A 242 0.92 -13.87 -16.76
CA GLU A 242 2.12 -13.08 -16.50
C GLU A 242 1.88 -12.07 -15.37
N VAL A 243 0.67 -11.54 -15.23
CA VAL A 243 0.28 -10.74 -14.04
C VAL A 243 0.40 -11.56 -12.76
N ALA A 244 0.02 -12.85 -12.79
CA ALA A 244 0.15 -13.73 -11.63
C ALA A 244 1.63 -13.97 -11.26
N VAL A 245 2.47 -14.21 -12.26
CA VAL A 245 3.93 -14.38 -12.09
C VAL A 245 4.53 -13.14 -11.42
N TYR A 246 4.20 -11.94 -11.94
CA TYR A 246 4.64 -10.67 -11.36
C TYR A 246 4.03 -10.43 -9.97
N GLY A 247 2.76 -10.80 -9.77
CA GLY A 247 2.08 -10.68 -8.49
C GLY A 247 2.76 -11.46 -7.36
N VAL A 248 3.20 -12.70 -7.63
CA VAL A 248 4.00 -13.50 -6.69
C VAL A 248 5.34 -12.83 -6.39
N ALA A 249 6.03 -12.36 -7.44
CA ALA A 249 7.32 -11.67 -7.26
C ALA A 249 7.18 -10.37 -6.46
N SER A 250 6.13 -9.60 -6.72
CA SER A 250 5.81 -8.37 -5.97
C SER A 250 5.50 -8.66 -4.50
N GLN A 251 4.79 -9.75 -4.18
CA GLN A 251 4.54 -10.18 -2.81
C GLN A 251 5.84 -10.53 -2.07
N ILE A 252 6.75 -11.24 -2.73
CA ILE A 252 8.06 -11.57 -2.15
C ILE A 252 8.86 -10.28 -1.90
N ASN A 253 8.92 -9.36 -2.87
CA ASN A 253 9.55 -8.06 -2.68
C ASN A 253 8.93 -7.30 -1.51
N GLY A 254 7.60 -7.33 -1.37
CA GLY A 254 6.87 -6.73 -0.26
C GLY A 254 7.29 -7.27 1.11
N LEU A 255 7.66 -8.55 1.23
CA LEU A 255 8.21 -9.10 2.48
C LEU A 255 9.55 -8.46 2.86
N PHE A 256 10.45 -8.26 1.88
CA PHE A 256 11.74 -7.58 2.11
C PHE A 256 11.53 -6.12 2.52
N VAL A 257 10.61 -5.41 1.86
CA VAL A 257 10.24 -4.03 2.20
C VAL A 257 9.69 -3.95 3.62
N ASN A 258 8.74 -4.80 3.99
CA ASN A 258 8.15 -4.83 5.32
C ASN A 258 9.20 -5.15 6.41
N PHE A 259 10.14 -6.02 6.12
CA PHE A 259 11.23 -6.35 7.04
C PHE A 259 12.13 -5.14 7.29
N SER A 260 12.56 -4.45 6.22
CA SER A 260 13.36 -3.21 6.31
C SER A 260 12.62 -2.11 7.06
N MET A 261 11.34 -1.88 6.72
CA MET A 261 10.49 -0.86 7.37
C MET A 261 10.34 -1.11 8.88
N THR A 262 10.22 -2.37 9.28
CA THR A 262 10.15 -2.74 10.71
C THR A 262 11.41 -2.32 11.45
N ILE A 263 12.59 -2.52 10.85
CA ILE A 263 13.85 -2.11 11.44
C ILE A 263 13.93 -0.57 11.51
N SER A 264 13.63 0.11 10.41
CA SER A 264 13.73 1.59 10.32
C SER A 264 12.79 2.29 11.31
N SER A 265 11.57 1.78 11.48
CA SER A 265 10.55 2.40 12.34
C SER A 265 10.94 2.47 13.81
N VAL A 266 11.77 1.53 14.30
CA VAL A 266 12.29 1.54 15.68
C VAL A 266 13.18 2.77 15.93
N PHE A 267 13.84 3.27 14.90
CA PHE A 267 14.77 4.41 15.02
C PHE A 267 14.13 5.77 14.73
N SER A 268 12.91 5.81 14.22
CA SER A 268 12.20 7.07 13.91
C SER A 268 12.09 8.04 15.10
N PRO A 269 11.76 7.62 16.34
CA PRO A 269 11.75 8.52 17.49
C PRO A 269 13.12 9.13 17.78
N LYS A 270 14.21 8.35 17.60
CA LYS A 270 15.58 8.83 17.81
C LYS A 270 15.98 9.85 16.76
N ILE A 271 15.59 9.66 15.50
CA ILE A 271 15.84 10.62 14.41
C ILE A 271 15.16 11.96 14.75
N ASN A 272 13.87 11.94 15.10
CA ASN A 272 13.13 13.14 15.45
C ASN A 272 13.73 13.87 16.67
N ARG A 273 14.20 13.13 17.67
CA ARG A 273 14.85 13.70 18.84
C ARG A 273 16.16 14.43 18.47
N ILE A 274 17.00 13.85 17.59
CA ILE A 274 18.24 14.49 17.13
C ILE A 274 17.93 15.81 16.41
N VAL A 275 16.87 15.87 15.59
CA VAL A 275 16.45 17.09 14.90
C VAL A 275 15.99 18.17 15.90
N ALA A 276 15.29 17.77 16.96
CA ALA A 276 14.75 18.69 17.95
C ALA A 276 15.82 19.26 18.88
N GLU A 277 16.76 18.44 19.33
CA GLU A 277 17.77 18.80 20.34
C GLU A 277 19.02 19.48 19.75
N GLU A 278 19.41 19.16 18.52
CA GLU A 278 20.73 19.55 17.97
C GLU A 278 20.63 20.18 16.58
N ARG A 279 20.29 21.47 16.55
CA ARG A 279 20.21 22.23 15.28
C ARG A 279 21.53 22.38 14.52
N GLU A 280 22.68 22.39 15.19
CA GLU A 280 24.00 22.66 14.55
C GLU A 280 24.85 21.42 14.29
N ASN A 281 24.71 20.33 15.04
CA ASN A 281 25.59 19.14 14.94
C ASN A 281 24.86 17.85 14.50
N TYR A 282 23.62 17.94 13.99
CA TYR A 282 22.83 16.77 13.61
C TYR A 282 23.50 15.92 12.52
N GLN A 283 24.29 16.50 11.62
CA GLN A 283 24.91 15.80 10.49
C GLN A 283 25.82 14.66 10.93
N LYS A 284 26.73 14.90 11.87
CA LYS A 284 27.66 13.86 12.39
C LYS A 284 26.90 12.71 13.07
N LYS A 285 25.83 13.04 13.82
CA LYS A 285 24.99 12.02 14.49
C LYS A 285 24.16 11.25 13.49
N PHE A 286 23.61 11.91 12.48
CA PHE A 286 22.89 11.28 11.38
C PHE A 286 23.78 10.30 10.61
N THR A 287 24.99 10.71 10.22
CA THR A 287 25.93 9.83 9.54
C THR A 287 26.26 8.59 10.38
N LYS A 288 26.57 8.76 11.68
CA LYS A 288 26.81 7.63 12.57
C LYS A 288 25.60 6.70 12.69
N LEU A 289 24.40 7.27 12.78
CA LEU A 289 23.16 6.50 12.91
C LEU A 289 22.84 5.77 11.60
N MET A 290 22.96 6.45 10.46
CA MET A 290 22.75 5.88 9.13
C MET A 290 23.71 4.71 8.87
N VAL A 291 25.00 4.88 9.15
CA VAL A 291 26.00 3.81 8.99
C VAL A 291 25.70 2.63 9.91
N LYS A 292 25.32 2.89 11.17
CA LYS A 292 24.98 1.83 12.13
C LYS A 292 23.75 1.02 11.67
N ILE A 293 22.67 1.70 11.32
CA ILE A 293 21.43 1.03 10.91
C ILE A 293 21.60 0.38 9.54
N GLY A 294 22.25 1.07 8.59
CA GLY A 294 22.53 0.54 7.27
C GLY A 294 23.35 -0.75 7.32
N ARG A 295 24.35 -0.86 8.20
CA ARG A 295 25.09 -2.13 8.41
C ARG A 295 24.19 -3.26 8.91
N ILE A 296 23.31 -2.98 9.87
CA ILE A 296 22.36 -3.99 10.38
C ILE A 296 21.40 -4.43 9.27
N GLN A 297 20.84 -3.48 8.53
CA GLN A 297 19.95 -3.78 7.40
C GLN A 297 20.68 -4.54 6.30
N TRP A 298 21.92 -4.13 5.95
CA TRP A 298 22.70 -4.81 4.93
C TRP A 298 23.02 -6.25 5.30
N LEU A 299 23.41 -6.53 6.55
CA LEU A 299 23.66 -7.89 7.02
C LEU A 299 22.40 -8.75 7.00
N LEU A 300 21.29 -8.23 7.53
CA LEU A 300 20.04 -9.01 7.63
C LEU A 300 19.36 -9.21 6.27
N LEU A 301 19.24 -8.15 5.48
CA LEU A 301 18.66 -8.24 4.14
C LEU A 301 19.58 -8.98 3.18
N GLY A 302 20.90 -8.82 3.30
CA GLY A 302 21.89 -9.54 2.53
C GLY A 302 21.83 -11.05 2.78
N LEU A 303 21.70 -11.46 4.06
CA LEU A 303 21.51 -12.87 4.43
C LEU A 303 20.21 -13.42 3.82
N LEU A 304 19.10 -12.70 3.96
CA LEU A 304 17.82 -13.09 3.38
C LEU A 304 17.89 -13.19 1.85
N THR A 305 18.54 -12.24 1.19
CA THR A 305 18.71 -12.23 -0.27
C THR A 305 19.61 -13.37 -0.73
N THR A 306 20.73 -13.63 -0.06
CA THR A 306 21.61 -14.77 -0.37
C THR A 306 20.86 -16.09 -0.21
N GLY A 307 20.11 -16.26 0.88
CA GLY A 307 19.24 -17.40 1.06
C GLY A 307 18.18 -17.54 -0.04
N PHE A 308 17.61 -16.42 -0.47
CA PHE A 308 16.62 -16.40 -1.56
C PHE A 308 17.26 -16.69 -2.93
N ILE A 309 18.49 -16.25 -3.20
CA ILE A 309 19.23 -16.62 -4.42
C ILE A 309 19.45 -18.14 -4.48
N ILE A 310 19.82 -18.77 -3.37
CA ILE A 310 20.12 -20.21 -3.34
C ILE A 310 18.84 -21.05 -3.36
N PHE A 311 17.86 -20.72 -2.51
CA PHE A 311 16.68 -21.55 -2.27
C PHE A 311 15.40 -20.98 -2.89
N GLY A 312 15.41 -19.77 -3.44
CA GLY A 312 14.21 -19.05 -3.86
C GLY A 312 13.41 -19.74 -4.96
N LYS A 313 14.10 -20.38 -5.94
CA LYS A 313 13.41 -21.16 -6.97
C LYS A 313 12.66 -22.34 -6.36
N TYR A 314 13.31 -23.09 -5.48
CA TYR A 314 12.69 -24.21 -4.77
C TYR A 314 11.54 -23.72 -3.89
N PHE A 315 11.75 -22.64 -3.15
CA PHE A 315 10.73 -22.02 -2.29
C PHE A 315 9.48 -21.62 -3.08
N ILE A 316 9.63 -20.92 -4.22
CA ILE A 316 8.49 -20.47 -5.02
C ILE A 316 7.73 -21.66 -5.61
N VAL A 317 8.42 -22.60 -6.23
CA VAL A 317 7.79 -23.69 -6.99
C VAL A 317 7.20 -24.77 -6.07
N HIS A 318 7.88 -25.13 -4.98
CA HIS A 318 7.45 -26.25 -4.14
C HIS A 318 6.70 -25.81 -2.89
N ILE A 319 7.04 -24.64 -2.31
CA ILE A 319 6.46 -24.20 -1.04
C ILE A 319 5.40 -23.11 -1.28
N TYR A 320 5.73 -22.06 -2.02
CA TYR A 320 4.93 -20.82 -2.06
C TYR A 320 3.80 -20.88 -3.10
N ALA A 321 4.11 -20.90 -4.41
CA ALA A 321 3.09 -20.70 -5.44
C ALA A 321 2.71 -21.98 -6.21
N GLY A 322 3.61 -22.96 -6.29
CA GLY A 322 3.39 -24.19 -7.06
C GLY A 322 3.97 -24.15 -8.47
N GLY A 323 3.73 -25.22 -9.24
CA GLY A 323 4.18 -25.32 -10.64
C GLY A 323 3.56 -24.22 -11.52
N GLY A 324 4.32 -23.81 -12.54
CA GLY A 324 3.93 -22.74 -13.46
C GLY A 324 4.39 -21.33 -13.04
N TYR A 325 4.97 -21.19 -11.83
CA TYR A 325 5.52 -19.93 -11.33
C TYR A 325 7.05 -19.85 -11.36
N GLU A 326 7.71 -20.70 -12.18
CA GLU A 326 9.18 -20.76 -12.29
C GLU A 326 9.77 -19.39 -12.64
N LYS A 327 9.11 -18.65 -13.56
CA LYS A 327 9.52 -17.29 -13.95
C LYS A 327 9.45 -16.29 -12.79
N SER A 328 8.59 -16.52 -11.78
CA SER A 328 8.49 -15.63 -10.62
C SER A 328 9.80 -15.55 -9.85
N TYR A 329 10.65 -16.56 -9.89
CA TYR A 329 11.96 -16.53 -9.26
C TYR A 329 12.86 -15.45 -9.87
N ILE A 330 13.03 -15.44 -11.20
CA ILE A 330 13.85 -14.44 -11.89
C ILE A 330 13.20 -13.04 -11.72
N THR A 331 11.89 -12.95 -11.86
CA THR A 331 11.12 -11.73 -11.65
C THR A 331 11.34 -11.16 -10.24
N SER A 332 11.35 -12.05 -9.22
CA SER A 332 11.62 -11.63 -7.83
C SER A 332 13.05 -11.13 -7.64
N LEU A 333 14.05 -11.79 -8.25
CA LEU A 333 15.44 -11.34 -8.18
C LEU A 333 15.60 -9.94 -8.80
N CYS A 334 14.96 -9.69 -9.94
CA CYS A 334 14.97 -8.37 -10.59
C CYS A 334 14.35 -7.28 -9.69
N LEU A 335 13.38 -7.61 -8.83
CA LEU A 335 12.77 -6.66 -7.91
C LEU A 335 13.56 -6.52 -6.60
N VAL A 336 13.98 -7.64 -5.99
CA VAL A 336 14.59 -7.67 -4.66
C VAL A 336 16.02 -7.14 -4.65
N ILE A 337 16.87 -7.53 -5.64
CA ILE A 337 18.28 -7.14 -5.62
C ILE A 337 18.47 -5.61 -5.70
N PRO A 338 17.86 -4.88 -6.65
CA PRO A 338 18.00 -3.43 -6.69
C PRO A 338 17.30 -2.74 -5.51
N ALA A 339 16.18 -3.30 -5.01
CA ALA A 339 15.50 -2.77 -3.85
C ALA A 339 16.37 -2.79 -2.58
N LEU A 340 17.38 -3.66 -2.48
CA LEU A 340 18.31 -3.65 -1.34
C LEU A 340 18.99 -2.28 -1.15
N ILE A 341 19.36 -1.61 -2.23
CA ILE A 341 19.99 -0.28 -2.17
C ILE A 341 19.04 0.69 -1.50
N GLN A 342 17.80 0.78 -2.02
CA GLN A 342 16.76 1.64 -1.47
C GLN A 342 16.44 1.31 -0.01
N LEU A 343 16.31 0.02 0.32
CA LEU A 343 15.92 -0.44 1.65
C LEU A 343 16.97 -0.11 2.72
N ILE A 344 18.25 -0.18 2.38
CA ILE A 344 19.36 0.21 3.27
C ILE A 344 19.37 1.73 3.49
N GLN A 345 19.01 2.51 2.45
CA GLN A 345 18.95 3.98 2.49
C GLN A 345 17.67 4.53 3.14
N ASN A 346 16.68 3.69 3.43
CA ASN A 346 15.37 4.11 3.92
C ASN A 346 15.44 4.99 5.18
N VAL A 347 16.44 4.76 6.04
CA VAL A 347 16.72 5.62 7.21
C VAL A 347 17.13 7.03 6.80
N GLY A 348 17.86 7.18 5.69
CA GLY A 348 18.22 8.49 5.12
C GLY A 348 16.97 9.26 4.64
N VAL A 349 16.00 8.56 4.03
CA VAL A 349 14.73 9.15 3.61
C VAL A 349 13.93 9.63 4.84
N GLU A 350 13.90 8.85 5.93
CA GLU A 350 13.27 9.27 7.19
C GLU A 350 13.95 10.52 7.80
N MET A 351 15.28 10.60 7.73
CA MET A 351 16.03 11.78 8.16
C MET A 351 15.67 13.02 7.31
N GLN A 352 15.56 12.87 5.99
CA GLN A 352 15.15 13.96 5.09
C GLN A 352 13.70 14.40 5.38
N ARG A 353 12.79 13.47 5.69
CA ARG A 353 11.42 13.78 6.12
C ARG A 353 11.41 14.58 7.43
N ALA A 354 12.21 14.17 8.41
CA ALA A 354 12.33 14.87 9.68
C ALA A 354 12.87 16.31 9.53
N LEU A 355 13.75 16.55 8.53
CA LEU A 355 14.31 17.85 8.18
C LEU A 355 13.41 18.67 7.23
N ASN A 356 12.25 18.18 6.80
CA ASN A 356 11.39 18.76 5.75
C ASN A 356 12.11 18.95 4.39
N LYS A 357 13.12 18.14 4.08
CA LYS A 357 13.91 18.18 2.83
C LYS A 357 13.59 17.05 1.87
N HIS A 358 12.42 16.43 1.98
CA HIS A 358 12.01 15.28 1.18
C HIS A 358 11.57 15.62 -0.27
N GLN A 359 11.47 16.91 -0.62
CA GLN A 359 11.02 17.36 -1.94
C GLN A 359 11.90 16.80 -3.08
N PHE A 360 13.22 16.82 -2.89
CA PHE A 360 14.15 16.31 -3.89
C PHE A 360 13.91 14.82 -4.21
N CYS A 361 13.79 13.99 -3.18
CA CYS A 361 13.49 12.58 -3.36
C CYS A 361 12.15 12.35 -4.08
N SER A 362 11.10 13.12 -3.71
CA SER A 362 9.79 13.01 -4.35
C SER A 362 9.84 13.35 -5.85
N ILE A 363 10.60 14.36 -6.24
CA ILE A 363 10.77 14.73 -7.66
C ILE A 363 11.50 13.61 -8.42
N ILE A 364 12.59 13.07 -7.86
CA ILE A 364 13.34 11.97 -8.47
C ILE A 364 12.42 10.75 -8.65
N TYR A 365 11.72 10.33 -7.61
CA TYR A 365 10.81 9.18 -7.70
C TYR A 365 9.69 9.40 -8.71
N PHE A 366 9.18 10.62 -8.86
CA PHE A 366 8.18 10.93 -9.87
C PHE A 366 8.74 10.79 -11.30
N VAL A 367 9.90 11.38 -11.57
CA VAL A 367 10.57 11.27 -12.87
C VAL A 367 10.89 9.82 -13.19
N MET A 368 11.41 9.08 -12.20
CA MET A 368 11.77 7.69 -12.39
C MET A 368 10.56 6.77 -12.54
N ALA A 369 9.42 7.09 -11.96
CA ALA A 369 8.17 6.37 -12.20
C ALA A 369 7.72 6.50 -13.67
N ILE A 370 7.86 7.68 -14.27
CA ILE A 370 7.57 7.88 -15.71
C ILE A 370 8.54 7.08 -16.57
N ILE A 371 9.83 7.15 -16.27
CA ILE A 371 10.88 6.41 -16.98
C ILE A 371 10.65 4.90 -16.84
N ASN A 372 10.29 4.43 -15.65
CA ASN A 372 9.93 3.03 -15.41
C ASN A 372 8.82 2.58 -16.36
N VAL A 373 7.71 3.30 -16.44
CA VAL A 373 6.61 2.97 -17.36
C VAL A 373 7.09 2.89 -18.82
N ALA A 374 7.87 3.88 -19.24
CA ALA A 374 8.39 3.95 -20.62
C ALA A 374 9.31 2.77 -20.97
N ILE A 375 10.13 2.29 -20.02
CA ILE A 375 11.02 1.14 -20.19
C ILE A 375 10.27 -0.19 -20.02
N SER A 376 9.34 -0.27 -19.06
CA SER A 376 8.60 -1.50 -18.77
C SER A 376 7.69 -1.94 -19.91
N ILE A 377 7.07 -1.02 -20.66
CA ILE A 377 6.17 -1.37 -21.79
C ILE A 377 6.90 -2.20 -22.86
N PRO A 378 8.01 -1.74 -23.49
CA PRO A 378 8.70 -2.52 -24.52
C PRO A 378 9.33 -3.83 -23.97
N LEU A 379 9.83 -3.81 -22.73
CA LEU A 379 10.40 -4.99 -22.11
C LEU A 379 9.33 -6.04 -21.75
N ALA A 380 8.17 -5.60 -21.25
CA ALA A 380 7.04 -6.49 -20.94
C ALA A 380 6.49 -7.16 -22.22
N ASN A 381 6.44 -6.44 -23.34
CA ASN A 381 6.05 -7.03 -24.62
C ASN A 381 6.98 -8.17 -25.09
N LYS A 382 8.28 -8.07 -24.79
CA LYS A 382 9.28 -9.08 -25.19
C LYS A 382 9.44 -10.22 -24.19
N PHE A 383 9.46 -9.91 -22.90
CA PHE A 383 9.88 -10.82 -21.83
C PHE A 383 8.79 -11.04 -20.77
N GLY A 384 7.56 -10.52 -20.97
CA GLY A 384 6.47 -10.68 -20.00
C GLY A 384 6.81 -10.10 -18.63
N ALA A 385 6.50 -10.84 -17.56
CA ALA A 385 6.71 -10.41 -16.18
C ALA A 385 8.17 -10.08 -15.85
N VAL A 386 9.11 -10.83 -16.40
CA VAL A 386 10.54 -10.57 -16.22
C VAL A 386 10.91 -9.21 -16.85
N GLY A 387 10.36 -8.90 -18.03
CA GLY A 387 10.59 -7.62 -18.71
C GLY A 387 10.07 -6.42 -17.91
N ALA A 388 8.88 -6.52 -17.36
CA ALA A 388 8.33 -5.47 -16.47
C ALA A 388 9.24 -5.27 -15.23
N ALA A 389 9.66 -6.37 -14.59
CA ALA A 389 10.57 -6.30 -13.45
C ALA A 389 11.96 -5.72 -13.80
N MET A 390 12.46 -5.97 -15.02
CA MET A 390 13.70 -5.34 -15.51
C MET A 390 13.56 -3.82 -15.65
N GLY A 391 12.40 -3.32 -16.12
CA GLY A 391 12.11 -1.89 -16.17
C GLY A 391 12.18 -1.26 -14.79
N THR A 392 11.53 -1.88 -13.81
CA THR A 392 11.58 -1.47 -12.39
C THR A 392 13.00 -1.55 -11.83
N MET A 393 13.76 -2.62 -12.14
CA MET A 393 15.16 -2.77 -11.75
C MET A 393 16.03 -1.62 -12.24
N ILE A 394 15.96 -1.29 -13.54
CA ILE A 394 16.75 -0.21 -14.14
C ILE A 394 16.40 1.12 -13.47
N SER A 395 15.11 1.38 -13.25
CA SER A 395 14.61 2.59 -12.62
C SER A 395 15.14 2.74 -11.19
N LEU A 396 15.10 1.67 -10.38
CA LEU A 396 15.60 1.67 -9.00
C LEU A 396 17.12 1.83 -8.94
N VAL A 397 17.87 1.18 -9.83
CA VAL A 397 19.34 1.34 -9.87
C VAL A 397 19.74 2.76 -10.23
N ILE A 398 19.02 3.39 -11.17
CA ILE A 398 19.30 4.79 -11.54
C ILE A 398 18.91 5.73 -10.41
N SER A 399 17.71 5.61 -9.84
CA SER A 399 17.21 6.51 -8.78
C SER A 399 18.03 6.41 -7.51
N ASP A 400 18.09 5.22 -6.94
CA ASP A 400 18.64 4.99 -5.60
C ASP A 400 20.13 4.63 -5.65
N GLY A 401 20.59 4.01 -6.74
CA GLY A 401 22.01 3.66 -6.89
C GLY A 401 22.92 4.79 -7.39
N ILE A 402 22.40 5.67 -8.27
CA ILE A 402 23.22 6.70 -8.92
C ILE A 402 22.84 8.11 -8.45
N ILE A 403 21.53 8.47 -8.48
CA ILE A 403 21.10 9.87 -8.26
C ILE A 403 21.01 10.20 -6.77
N MET A 404 20.56 9.26 -5.95
CA MET A 404 20.33 9.48 -4.51
C MET A 404 21.53 9.08 -3.61
N ASN A 405 22.56 8.48 -4.16
CA ASN A 405 23.84 8.25 -3.51
C ASN A 405 24.78 9.40 -3.78
#